data_ec0ad85a0575af9bd30c4c61f7feadbb
#
_entry.id   ec0ad85a0575af9bd30c4c61f7feadbb
#
_cell.length_a   1.000
_cell.length_b   1.000
_cell.length_c   1.000
_cell.angle_alpha   90.00
_cell.angle_beta   90.00
_cell.angle_gamma   90.00
#
_symmetry.space_group_name_H-M   'P 1'
#
loop_
_entity.id
_entity.type
_entity.pdbx_description
1 polymer ?
#
loop_
_entity_poly.entity_id
_entity_poly.type
_entity_poly.pdbx_seq_one_letter_code
_entity_poly.pdbx_strand_id
1 'polypeptide(L)'
;MKLNFNENLVRYRKRAGLTQQQLAQKLSITPQAVSKWEKGSYPDCELLPKLSQILDVSLDVLFGLKDEDGKISLNTAVIEEVGKLDEAEKGKRAMELIYTLLCAFRTGPSPEHASLPESFTRETYAQVRTDNALAIARLNPDMQYACFMRIPKDGINSYFSIEPRLLELFSLLSDENAMKVISYAETLSRNNILTKECISKELDIPQETVSVIVDRCEKLGIMWQLTANTGGETFPIYGYVHNVPLVGILTLAKSLVNYISFPEPDIDSWTRAPFRHKAQDTENSEE
;
A
#
# COMPACT_ATOMS: atom_id res chain seq x y z
N MET A 1 8.22 0.48 -19.83
CA MET A 1 6.86 -0.01 -20.16
C MET A 1 7.00 -1.42 -20.75
N LYS A 2 6.35 -2.43 -20.17
CA LYS A 2 6.39 -3.81 -20.69
C LYS A 2 5.19 -3.98 -21.64
N LEU A 3 5.46 -4.09 -22.92
CA LEU A 3 4.41 -4.33 -23.91
C LEU A 3 3.92 -5.78 -23.78
N ASN A 4 2.62 -5.99 -23.71
CA ASN A 4 2.01 -7.33 -23.55
C ASN A 4 1.57 -7.93 -24.87
N PHE A 5 2.28 -7.62 -25.95
CA PHE A 5 1.94 -8.02 -27.31
C PHE A 5 1.74 -9.53 -27.46
N ASN A 6 2.66 -10.32 -26.94
CA ASN A 6 2.63 -11.78 -27.06
C ASN A 6 1.39 -12.41 -26.40
N GLU A 7 1.03 -11.95 -25.21
CA GLU A 7 -0.16 -12.44 -24.48
C GLU A 7 -1.44 -12.01 -25.20
N ASN A 8 -1.52 -10.76 -25.64
CA ASN A 8 -2.64 -10.25 -26.41
C ASN A 8 -2.79 -10.94 -27.77
N LEU A 9 -1.69 -11.20 -28.46
CA LEU A 9 -1.72 -11.95 -29.73
C LEU A 9 -2.37 -13.33 -29.54
N VAL A 10 -1.98 -14.09 -28.51
CA VAL A 10 -2.59 -15.38 -28.17
C VAL A 10 -4.08 -15.21 -27.87
N ARG A 11 -4.44 -14.22 -27.06
CA ARG A 11 -5.81 -13.94 -26.66
C ARG A 11 -6.71 -13.62 -27.85
N TYR A 12 -6.31 -12.67 -28.71
CA TYR A 12 -7.13 -12.24 -29.83
C TYR A 12 -7.16 -13.26 -30.95
N ARG A 13 -6.07 -13.98 -31.19
CA ARG A 13 -6.08 -15.12 -32.15
C ARG A 13 -7.09 -16.19 -31.72
N LYS A 14 -7.09 -16.59 -30.46
CA LYS A 14 -8.06 -17.55 -29.92
C LYS A 14 -9.50 -17.03 -29.99
N ARG A 15 -9.72 -15.75 -29.67
CA ARG A 15 -11.02 -15.09 -29.80
C ARG A 15 -11.54 -15.08 -31.24
N ALA A 16 -10.65 -14.87 -32.20
CA ALA A 16 -10.97 -14.99 -33.65
C ALA A 16 -11.14 -16.43 -34.15
N GLY A 17 -11.04 -17.44 -33.26
CA GLY A 17 -11.18 -18.85 -33.60
C GLY A 17 -10.05 -19.40 -34.46
N LEU A 18 -8.89 -18.72 -34.52
CA LEU A 18 -7.80 -19.08 -35.42
C LEU A 18 -6.74 -19.94 -34.71
N THR A 19 -6.26 -20.99 -35.40
CA THR A 19 -5.02 -21.68 -35.02
C THR A 19 -3.81 -20.84 -35.43
N GLN A 20 -2.63 -21.12 -34.90
CA GLN A 20 -1.36 -20.49 -35.35
C GLN A 20 -1.14 -20.69 -36.84
N GLN A 21 -1.47 -21.88 -37.38
CA GLN A 21 -1.36 -22.21 -38.79
C GLN A 21 -2.31 -21.38 -39.64
N GLN A 22 -3.56 -21.21 -39.21
CA GLN A 22 -4.54 -20.41 -39.96
C GLN A 22 -4.19 -18.92 -39.92
N LEU A 23 -3.71 -18.38 -38.81
CA LEU A 23 -3.22 -17.01 -38.76
C LEU A 23 -2.02 -16.81 -39.68
N ALA A 24 -1.06 -17.73 -39.65
CA ALA A 24 0.11 -17.70 -40.52
C ALA A 24 -0.27 -17.72 -42.00
N GLN A 25 -1.22 -18.56 -42.38
CA GLN A 25 -1.73 -18.65 -43.77
C GLN A 25 -2.37 -17.32 -44.21
N LYS A 26 -3.20 -16.71 -43.34
CA LYS A 26 -3.83 -15.41 -43.63
C LYS A 26 -2.81 -14.27 -43.79
N LEU A 27 -1.70 -14.34 -43.07
CA LEU A 27 -0.60 -13.38 -43.13
C LEU A 27 0.44 -13.70 -44.23
N SER A 28 0.35 -14.86 -44.88
CA SER A 28 1.31 -15.36 -45.87
C SER A 28 2.72 -15.55 -45.30
N ILE A 29 2.80 -16.08 -44.08
CA ILE A 29 4.04 -16.36 -43.31
C ILE A 29 4.05 -17.82 -42.80
N THR A 30 5.11 -18.21 -42.13
CA THR A 30 5.22 -19.56 -41.56
C THR A 30 4.54 -19.66 -40.18
N PRO A 31 3.97 -20.81 -39.81
CA PRO A 31 3.43 -21.03 -38.47
C PRO A 31 4.48 -20.83 -37.35
N GLN A 32 5.75 -21.10 -37.64
CA GLN A 32 6.88 -20.89 -36.75
C GLN A 32 7.08 -19.41 -36.40
N ALA A 33 6.81 -18.50 -37.36
CA ALA A 33 6.87 -17.06 -37.10
C ALA A 33 5.81 -16.64 -36.10
N VAL A 34 4.57 -17.08 -36.28
CA VAL A 34 3.48 -16.84 -35.31
C VAL A 34 3.83 -17.38 -33.89
N SER A 35 4.35 -18.62 -33.85
CA SER A 35 4.79 -19.22 -32.58
C SER A 35 5.90 -18.44 -31.89
N LYS A 36 6.85 -17.85 -32.65
CA LYS A 36 7.88 -16.98 -32.09
C LYS A 36 7.29 -15.68 -31.52
N TRP A 37 6.32 -15.08 -32.20
CA TRP A 37 5.64 -13.87 -31.69
C TRP A 37 4.89 -14.12 -30.42
N GLU A 38 4.21 -15.25 -30.30
CA GLU A 38 3.52 -15.66 -29.07
C GLU A 38 4.47 -15.96 -27.90
N LYS A 39 5.77 -16.18 -28.18
CA LYS A 39 6.82 -16.42 -27.19
C LYS A 39 7.67 -15.19 -26.86
N GLY A 40 7.39 -14.02 -27.43
CA GLY A 40 8.02 -12.75 -27.07
C GLY A 40 8.80 -12.05 -28.18
N SER A 41 8.86 -12.58 -29.45
CA SER A 41 9.34 -11.80 -30.57
C SER A 41 8.22 -10.95 -31.19
N TYR A 42 8.58 -10.02 -32.07
CA TYR A 42 7.62 -9.12 -32.72
C TYR A 42 7.57 -9.38 -34.22
N PRO A 43 6.40 -9.13 -34.87
CA PRO A 43 6.27 -9.14 -36.29
C PRO A 43 6.97 -7.93 -36.94
N ASP A 44 7.30 -8.06 -38.22
CA ASP A 44 7.73 -6.91 -39.02
C ASP A 44 6.62 -5.86 -39.10
N CYS A 45 7.00 -4.58 -39.11
CA CYS A 45 6.05 -3.46 -39.11
C CYS A 45 5.03 -3.53 -40.25
N GLU A 46 5.43 -4.05 -41.39
CA GLU A 46 4.55 -4.23 -42.59
C GLU A 46 3.39 -5.20 -42.35
N LEU A 47 3.55 -6.15 -41.43
CA LEU A 47 2.53 -7.13 -41.09
C LEU A 47 1.54 -6.64 -40.04
N LEU A 48 1.88 -5.60 -39.28
CA LEU A 48 1.05 -5.09 -38.20
C LEU A 48 -0.35 -4.63 -38.63
N PRO A 49 -0.51 -3.86 -39.73
CA PRO A 49 -1.84 -3.45 -40.18
C PRO A 49 -2.72 -4.65 -40.56
N LYS A 50 -2.15 -5.63 -41.24
CA LYS A 50 -2.87 -6.83 -41.65
C LYS A 50 -3.22 -7.73 -40.48
N LEU A 51 -2.33 -7.81 -39.48
CA LEU A 51 -2.57 -8.52 -38.22
C LEU A 51 -3.72 -7.90 -37.45
N SER A 52 -3.75 -6.58 -37.31
CA SER A 52 -4.83 -5.79 -36.70
C SER A 52 -6.18 -6.07 -37.37
N GLN A 53 -6.23 -6.06 -38.70
CA GLN A 53 -7.46 -6.35 -39.46
C GLN A 53 -7.95 -7.80 -39.30
N ILE A 54 -7.03 -8.78 -39.31
CA ILE A 54 -7.39 -10.21 -39.17
C ILE A 54 -7.93 -10.51 -37.79
N LEU A 55 -7.38 -9.85 -36.75
CA LEU A 55 -7.76 -10.03 -35.34
C LEU A 55 -8.90 -9.11 -34.90
N ASP A 56 -9.31 -8.17 -35.76
CA ASP A 56 -10.35 -7.16 -35.49
C ASP A 56 -10.07 -6.36 -34.21
N VAL A 57 -8.82 -5.90 -34.07
CA VAL A 57 -8.39 -5.07 -32.93
C VAL A 57 -7.38 -4.01 -33.39
N SER A 58 -7.38 -2.85 -32.74
CA SER A 58 -6.37 -1.82 -33.03
C SER A 58 -4.98 -2.27 -32.57
N LEU A 59 -3.93 -1.69 -33.16
CA LEU A 59 -2.56 -1.95 -32.76
C LEU A 59 -2.33 -1.54 -31.30
N ASP A 60 -2.92 -0.44 -30.84
CA ASP A 60 -2.84 0.00 -29.47
C ASP A 60 -3.35 -1.06 -28.50
N VAL A 61 -4.48 -1.70 -28.83
CA VAL A 61 -5.05 -2.81 -28.06
C VAL A 61 -4.14 -4.04 -28.12
N LEU A 62 -3.63 -4.36 -29.30
CA LEU A 62 -2.76 -5.50 -29.49
C LEU A 62 -1.44 -5.36 -28.70
N PHE A 63 -0.88 -4.16 -28.62
CA PHE A 63 0.31 -3.87 -27.83
C PHE A 63 0.01 -3.61 -26.34
N GLY A 64 -1.27 -3.61 -25.93
CA GLY A 64 -1.69 -3.37 -24.55
C GLY A 64 -1.58 -1.91 -24.10
N LEU A 65 -1.59 -0.98 -25.05
CA LEU A 65 -1.60 0.47 -24.82
C LEU A 65 -3.01 0.98 -24.49
N LYS A 66 -4.02 0.30 -25.04
CA LYS A 66 -5.44 0.56 -24.80
C LYS A 66 -6.18 -0.74 -24.52
N ASP A 67 -7.32 -0.65 -23.86
CA ASP A 67 -8.27 -1.75 -23.70
C ASP A 67 -9.08 -2.03 -25.00
N GLU A 68 -9.96 -3.03 -24.97
CA GLU A 68 -10.78 -3.44 -26.12
C GLU A 68 -11.70 -2.32 -26.62
N ASP A 69 -12.09 -1.39 -25.75
CA ASP A 69 -12.92 -0.22 -26.09
C ASP A 69 -12.08 0.95 -26.65
N GLY A 70 -10.80 0.76 -26.87
CA GLY A 70 -9.87 1.78 -27.37
C GLY A 70 -9.42 2.77 -26.31
N LYS A 71 -9.73 2.52 -25.03
CA LYS A 71 -9.28 3.32 -23.90
C LYS A 71 -7.89 2.88 -23.44
N ILE A 72 -7.12 3.81 -22.91
CA ILE A 72 -5.86 3.48 -22.23
C ILE A 72 -6.21 2.59 -21.03
N SER A 73 -5.47 1.49 -20.84
CA SER A 73 -5.63 0.66 -19.64
C SER A 73 -5.56 1.55 -18.40
N LEU A 74 -6.50 1.37 -17.46
CA LEU A 74 -6.51 2.13 -16.20
C LEU A 74 -5.15 2.07 -15.49
N ASN A 75 -4.53 0.89 -15.46
CA ASN A 75 -3.22 0.72 -14.82
C ASN A 75 -2.13 1.56 -15.52
N THR A 76 -2.14 1.58 -16.86
CA THR A 76 -1.20 2.39 -17.66
C THR A 76 -1.44 3.87 -17.42
N ALA A 77 -2.70 4.32 -17.43
CA ALA A 77 -3.05 5.71 -17.17
C ALA A 77 -2.59 6.16 -15.77
N VAL A 78 -2.82 5.35 -14.74
CA VAL A 78 -2.39 5.65 -13.36
C VAL A 78 -0.87 5.73 -13.26
N ILE A 79 -0.14 4.77 -13.84
CA ILE A 79 1.33 4.76 -13.83
C ILE A 79 1.90 6.00 -14.53
N GLU A 80 1.34 6.36 -15.69
CA GLU A 80 1.80 7.52 -16.45
C GLU A 80 1.46 8.86 -15.75
N GLU A 81 0.30 8.96 -15.15
CA GLU A 81 -0.14 10.16 -14.43
C GLU A 81 0.72 10.37 -13.17
N VAL A 82 0.76 9.37 -12.29
CA VAL A 82 1.50 9.47 -11.02
C VAL A 82 3.01 9.56 -11.26
N GLY A 83 3.52 8.87 -12.27
CA GLY A 83 4.95 8.86 -12.59
C GLY A 83 5.52 10.22 -13.03
N LYS A 84 4.68 11.14 -13.52
CA LYS A 84 5.07 12.49 -13.95
C LYS A 84 5.13 13.51 -12.82
N LEU A 85 4.55 13.18 -11.65
CA LEU A 85 4.49 14.07 -10.50
C LEU A 85 5.83 14.08 -9.74
N ASP A 86 6.08 15.14 -8.99
CA ASP A 86 7.17 15.15 -8.01
C ASP A 86 6.84 14.28 -6.78
N GLU A 87 7.83 14.03 -5.91
CA GLU A 87 7.64 13.09 -4.78
C GLU A 87 6.59 13.55 -3.77
N ALA A 88 6.41 14.85 -3.57
CA ALA A 88 5.39 15.38 -2.65
C ALA A 88 3.98 15.19 -3.21
N GLU A 89 3.78 15.46 -4.49
CA GLU A 89 2.49 15.29 -5.17
C GLU A 89 2.13 13.81 -5.39
N LYS A 90 3.11 12.92 -5.60
CA LYS A 90 2.87 11.48 -5.73
C LYS A 90 2.12 10.89 -4.53
N GLY A 91 2.53 11.25 -3.32
CA GLY A 91 1.88 10.77 -2.09
C GLY A 91 0.41 11.20 -2.01
N LYS A 92 0.15 12.48 -2.26
CA LYS A 92 -1.19 13.05 -2.30
C LYS A 92 -2.07 12.35 -3.35
N ARG A 93 -1.56 12.23 -4.59
CA ARG A 93 -2.30 11.60 -5.68
C ARG A 93 -2.57 10.11 -5.43
N ALA A 94 -1.64 9.39 -4.84
CA ALA A 94 -1.83 8.01 -4.44
C ALA A 94 -2.98 7.87 -3.43
N MET A 95 -3.06 8.75 -2.43
CA MET A 95 -4.17 8.76 -1.46
C MET A 95 -5.52 9.08 -2.10
N GLU A 96 -5.59 10.00 -3.05
CA GLU A 96 -6.80 10.30 -3.82
C GLU A 96 -7.28 9.07 -4.62
N LEU A 97 -6.36 8.36 -5.27
CA LEU A 97 -6.66 7.14 -6.01
C LEU A 97 -7.15 6.02 -5.10
N ILE A 98 -6.50 5.83 -3.95
CA ILE A 98 -6.92 4.85 -2.94
C ILE A 98 -8.33 5.20 -2.42
N TYR A 99 -8.58 6.46 -2.10
CA TYR A 99 -9.90 6.91 -1.66
C TYR A 99 -10.96 6.66 -2.74
N THR A 100 -10.66 6.94 -4.00
CA THR A 100 -11.53 6.63 -5.14
C THR A 100 -11.85 5.14 -5.23
N LEU A 101 -10.82 4.27 -5.06
CA LEU A 101 -11.02 2.82 -5.01
C LEU A 101 -11.91 2.39 -3.83
N LEU A 102 -11.72 2.99 -2.65
CA LEU A 102 -12.57 2.71 -1.50
C LEU A 102 -14.03 3.13 -1.78
N CYS A 103 -14.26 4.24 -2.48
CA CYS A 103 -15.59 4.67 -2.90
C CYS A 103 -16.30 3.65 -3.81
N ALA A 104 -15.55 2.87 -4.60
CA ALA A 104 -16.13 1.84 -5.48
C ALA A 104 -16.70 0.62 -4.72
N PHE A 105 -16.36 0.44 -3.44
CA PHE A 105 -16.96 -0.61 -2.59
C PHE A 105 -18.32 -0.19 -1.98
N ARG A 106 -18.72 1.04 -2.17
CA ARG A 106 -19.96 1.55 -1.60
C ARG A 106 -21.17 0.95 -2.29
N THR A 107 -22.16 0.50 -1.49
CA THR A 107 -23.48 0.09 -1.98
C THR A 107 -24.38 1.33 -1.99
N GLY A 108 -24.60 1.92 -3.15
CA GLY A 108 -25.43 3.13 -3.31
C GLY A 108 -24.87 4.06 -4.38
N PRO A 109 -25.51 5.22 -4.61
CA PRO A 109 -25.02 6.15 -5.61
C PRO A 109 -23.60 6.60 -5.24
N SER A 110 -22.67 6.44 -6.19
CA SER A 110 -21.32 6.94 -6.05
C SER A 110 -21.33 8.45 -5.81
N PRO A 111 -20.47 8.99 -4.95
CA PRO A 111 -20.30 10.42 -4.87
C PRO A 111 -19.94 10.96 -6.24
N GLU A 112 -20.55 12.05 -6.66
CA GLU A 112 -20.26 12.69 -7.95
C GLU A 112 -18.76 13.01 -8.11
N HIS A 113 -18.05 13.22 -6.99
CA HIS A 113 -16.63 13.45 -6.95
C HIS A 113 -15.99 12.69 -5.78
N ALA A 114 -15.08 11.77 -6.09
CA ALA A 114 -14.24 11.07 -5.11
C ALA A 114 -12.96 11.88 -4.83
N SER A 115 -13.07 13.19 -4.65
CA SER A 115 -11.94 14.04 -4.27
C SER A 115 -11.81 14.10 -2.75
N LEU A 116 -10.55 14.09 -2.28
CA LEU A 116 -10.29 14.35 -0.87
C LEU A 116 -10.61 15.82 -0.54
N PRO A 117 -11.29 16.10 0.58
CA PRO A 117 -11.46 17.46 1.05
C PRO A 117 -10.12 18.17 1.29
N GLU A 118 -10.03 19.43 0.94
CA GLU A 118 -8.79 20.22 1.15
C GLU A 118 -8.53 20.55 2.62
N SER A 119 -9.57 20.56 3.44
CA SER A 119 -9.47 20.84 4.87
C SER A 119 -10.42 19.97 5.69
N PHE A 120 -10.00 19.67 6.90
CA PHE A 120 -10.76 18.88 7.86
C PHE A 120 -10.82 19.63 9.18
N THR A 121 -12.00 19.82 9.70
CA THR A 121 -12.22 20.42 11.05
C THR A 121 -12.04 19.38 12.17
N ARG A 122 -12.03 18.10 11.81
CA ARG A 122 -11.94 16.97 12.72
C ARG A 122 -11.27 15.76 12.08
N GLU A 123 -10.88 14.79 12.87
CA GLU A 123 -10.28 13.55 12.40
C GLU A 123 -11.29 12.74 11.57
N THR A 124 -10.92 12.39 10.34
CA THR A 124 -11.81 11.77 9.36
C THR A 124 -11.22 10.48 8.80
N TYR A 125 -12.04 9.44 8.78
CA TYR A 125 -11.68 8.12 8.24
C TYR A 125 -12.68 7.68 7.17
N ALA A 126 -12.18 6.93 6.19
CA ALA A 126 -12.98 6.12 5.28
C ALA A 126 -12.74 4.64 5.62
N GLN A 127 -13.80 3.85 5.69
CA GLN A 127 -13.73 2.42 6.02
C GLN A 127 -14.55 1.59 5.07
N VAL A 128 -14.05 0.39 4.76
CA VAL A 128 -14.75 -0.65 4.00
C VAL A 128 -14.70 -1.93 4.79
N ARG A 129 -15.85 -2.57 4.95
CA ARG A 129 -15.96 -3.92 5.47
C ARG A 129 -16.94 -4.73 4.62
N THR A 130 -16.41 -5.75 3.96
CA THR A 130 -17.18 -6.72 3.19
C THR A 130 -16.71 -8.13 3.57
N ASP A 131 -17.39 -9.15 3.05
CA ASP A 131 -16.98 -10.54 3.27
C ASP A 131 -15.60 -10.87 2.68
N ASN A 132 -15.14 -10.07 1.71
CA ASN A 132 -13.91 -10.32 0.96
C ASN A 132 -12.80 -9.30 1.20
N ALA A 133 -13.10 -8.19 1.86
CA ALA A 133 -12.14 -7.09 2.03
C ALA A 133 -12.41 -6.27 3.29
N LEU A 134 -11.33 -5.82 3.90
CA LEU A 134 -11.30 -4.80 4.93
C LEU A 134 -10.39 -3.67 4.47
N ALA A 135 -10.80 -2.43 4.67
CA ALA A 135 -9.94 -1.29 4.42
C ALA A 135 -10.23 -0.14 5.38
N ILE A 136 -9.21 0.62 5.67
CA ILE A 136 -9.29 1.89 6.40
C ILE A 136 -8.34 2.90 5.77
N ALA A 137 -8.76 4.13 5.64
CA ALA A 137 -7.93 5.25 5.26
C ALA A 137 -8.19 6.43 6.21
N ARG A 138 -7.12 7.06 6.70
CA ARG A 138 -7.20 8.35 7.38
C ARG A 138 -6.95 9.45 6.37
N LEU A 139 -7.85 10.42 6.31
CA LEU A 139 -7.91 11.38 5.21
C LEU A 139 -7.28 12.74 5.55
N ASN A 140 -7.03 13.02 6.83
CA ASN A 140 -6.48 14.30 7.30
C ASN A 140 -5.05 14.53 6.79
N PRO A 141 -4.72 15.74 6.25
CA PRO A 141 -3.44 16.02 5.61
C PRO A 141 -2.22 15.94 6.53
N ASP A 142 -2.39 16.12 7.84
CA ASP A 142 -1.32 16.01 8.83
C ASP A 142 -0.71 14.60 8.92
N MET A 143 -1.49 13.56 8.66
CA MET A 143 -1.02 12.19 8.53
C MET A 143 -2.03 11.36 7.75
N GLN A 144 -1.83 11.22 6.45
CA GLN A 144 -2.63 10.35 5.60
C GLN A 144 -2.03 8.94 5.55
N TYR A 145 -2.89 7.94 5.63
CA TYR A 145 -2.50 6.55 5.41
C TYR A 145 -3.69 5.72 4.94
N ALA A 146 -3.41 4.58 4.34
CA ALA A 146 -4.41 3.59 3.99
C ALA A 146 -3.88 2.17 4.22
N CYS A 147 -4.76 1.29 4.67
CA CYS A 147 -4.51 -0.14 4.78
C CYS A 147 -5.65 -0.88 4.10
N PHE A 148 -5.30 -1.78 3.18
CA PHE A 148 -6.25 -2.64 2.49
C PHE A 148 -5.87 -4.10 2.71
N MET A 149 -6.84 -4.90 3.13
CA MET A 149 -6.67 -6.34 3.37
C MET A 149 -7.72 -7.11 2.60
N ARG A 150 -7.28 -8.06 1.80
CA ARG A 150 -8.16 -9.05 1.18
C ARG A 150 -8.36 -10.21 2.16
N ILE A 151 -9.62 -10.52 2.46
CA ILE A 151 -9.95 -11.62 3.38
C ILE A 151 -9.73 -12.96 2.65
N PRO A 152 -9.01 -13.93 3.23
CA PRO A 152 -8.90 -15.29 2.70
C PRO A 152 -10.26 -15.98 2.61
N LYS A 153 -10.38 -16.96 1.71
CA LYS A 153 -11.63 -17.73 1.54
C LYS A 153 -12.09 -18.42 2.84
N ASP A 154 -11.14 -18.83 3.66
CA ASP A 154 -11.41 -19.50 4.94
C ASP A 154 -11.63 -18.52 6.11
N GLY A 155 -11.78 -17.24 5.78
CA GLY A 155 -11.98 -16.16 6.73
C GLY A 155 -10.68 -15.66 7.37
N ILE A 156 -10.78 -14.52 8.06
CA ILE A 156 -9.62 -13.86 8.67
C ILE A 156 -9.01 -14.67 9.82
N ASN A 157 -9.81 -15.46 10.50
CA ASN A 157 -9.36 -16.28 11.63
C ASN A 157 -8.34 -17.35 11.22
N SER A 158 -8.35 -17.79 9.95
CA SER A 158 -7.37 -18.74 9.42
C SER A 158 -5.95 -18.14 9.35
N TYR A 159 -5.85 -16.82 9.36
CA TYR A 159 -4.58 -16.09 9.30
C TYR A 159 -4.03 -15.73 10.69
N PHE A 160 -4.90 -15.59 11.70
CA PHE A 160 -4.46 -15.26 13.05
C PHE A 160 -3.97 -16.49 13.82
N SER A 161 -2.67 -16.50 14.10
CA SER A 161 -2.05 -17.43 15.05
C SER A 161 -1.47 -16.67 16.24
N ILE A 162 -1.49 -17.30 17.41
CA ILE A 162 -0.84 -16.73 18.58
C ILE A 162 0.65 -17.12 18.53
N GLU A 163 1.47 -16.17 18.12
CA GLU A 163 2.92 -16.35 18.06
C GLU A 163 3.62 -15.67 19.26
N PRO A 164 4.55 -16.36 19.94
CA PRO A 164 5.27 -15.79 21.08
C PRO A 164 5.98 -14.47 20.75
N ARG A 165 6.55 -14.35 19.55
CA ARG A 165 7.19 -13.10 19.09
C ARG A 165 6.21 -11.95 18.92
N LEU A 166 4.97 -12.22 18.48
CA LEU A 166 3.93 -11.21 18.37
C LEU A 166 3.52 -10.71 19.75
N LEU A 167 3.36 -11.61 20.73
CA LEU A 167 3.06 -11.25 22.11
C LEU A 167 4.21 -10.44 22.75
N GLU A 168 5.46 -10.79 22.45
CA GLU A 168 6.62 -10.04 22.92
C GLU A 168 6.66 -8.62 22.33
N LEU A 169 6.32 -8.45 21.05
CA LEU A 169 6.19 -7.14 20.41
C LEU A 169 5.15 -6.29 21.10
N PHE A 170 3.94 -6.81 21.33
CA PHE A 170 2.90 -6.04 22.03
C PHE A 170 3.27 -5.73 23.48
N SER A 171 3.93 -6.66 24.17
CA SER A 171 4.47 -6.40 25.51
C SER A 171 5.52 -5.28 25.51
N LEU A 172 6.39 -5.23 24.50
CA LEU A 172 7.35 -4.14 24.33
C LEU A 172 6.65 -2.81 24.07
N LEU A 173 5.67 -2.78 23.15
CA LEU A 173 4.95 -1.57 22.77
C LEU A 173 4.00 -1.05 23.88
N SER A 174 3.69 -1.84 24.90
CA SER A 174 2.94 -1.42 26.07
C SER A 174 3.78 -0.70 27.15
N ASP A 175 5.10 -0.72 27.00
CA ASP A 175 6.03 -0.04 27.92
C ASP A 175 6.29 1.39 27.46
N GLU A 176 6.01 2.37 28.31
CA GLU A 176 6.15 3.79 28.00
C GLU A 176 7.61 4.17 27.66
N ASN A 177 8.59 3.62 28.39
CA ASN A 177 9.99 3.88 28.11
C ASN A 177 10.44 3.25 26.80
N ALA A 178 9.94 2.06 26.48
CA ALA A 178 10.19 1.46 25.18
C ALA A 178 9.62 2.30 24.03
N MET A 179 8.42 2.84 24.19
CA MET A 179 7.84 3.75 23.20
C MET A 179 8.65 5.04 23.05
N LYS A 180 9.19 5.60 24.14
CA LYS A 180 10.08 6.77 24.08
C LYS A 180 11.37 6.44 23.31
N VAL A 181 11.99 5.28 23.59
CA VAL A 181 13.20 4.83 22.88
C VAL A 181 12.95 4.61 21.39
N ILE A 182 11.86 3.94 21.04
CA ILE A 182 11.49 3.68 19.64
C ILE A 182 11.19 5.00 18.92
N SER A 183 10.40 5.88 19.52
CA SER A 183 10.07 7.19 18.95
C SER A 183 11.31 8.06 18.74
N TYR A 184 12.22 8.09 19.69
CA TYR A 184 13.49 8.79 19.55
C TYR A 184 14.33 8.22 18.40
N ALA A 185 14.47 6.89 18.35
CA ALA A 185 15.23 6.24 17.30
C ALA A 185 14.63 6.47 15.90
N GLU A 186 13.29 6.55 15.77
CA GLU A 186 12.61 6.85 14.49
C GLU A 186 12.91 8.26 13.97
N THR A 187 13.15 9.23 14.87
CA THR A 187 13.50 10.60 14.47
C THR A 187 14.92 10.73 13.91
N LEU A 188 15.75 9.74 14.15
CA LEU A 188 17.15 9.76 13.72
C LEU A 188 17.30 9.33 12.28
N SER A 189 18.30 9.87 11.59
CA SER A 189 18.64 9.41 10.24
C SER A 189 19.20 7.98 10.28
N ARG A 190 19.12 7.28 9.16
CA ARG A 190 19.65 5.90 9.01
C ARG A 190 21.14 5.76 9.32
N ASN A 191 21.89 6.86 9.30
CA ASN A 191 23.33 6.85 9.56
C ASN A 191 23.68 7.13 11.02
N ASN A 192 22.70 7.39 11.86
CA ASN A 192 22.93 7.65 13.28
C ASN A 192 23.22 6.33 14.02
N ILE A 193 24.29 6.36 14.77
CA ILE A 193 24.73 5.26 15.63
C ILE A 193 24.39 5.62 17.07
N LEU A 194 23.79 4.67 17.78
CA LEU A 194 23.35 4.81 19.15
C LEU A 194 24.19 3.94 20.08
N THR A 195 24.41 4.41 21.29
CA THR A 195 24.83 3.59 22.43
C THR A 195 23.76 3.62 23.50
N LYS A 196 23.74 2.62 24.38
CA LYS A 196 22.78 2.55 25.49
C LYS A 196 22.92 3.77 26.41
N GLU A 197 24.14 4.25 26.62
CA GLU A 197 24.47 5.44 27.41
C GLU A 197 23.91 6.71 26.76
N CYS A 198 24.04 6.84 25.44
CA CYS A 198 23.52 7.98 24.71
C CYS A 198 22.00 8.05 24.84
N ILE A 199 21.30 6.92 24.61
CA ILE A 199 19.83 6.84 24.75
C ILE A 199 19.40 7.16 26.19
N SER A 200 20.10 6.60 27.19
CA SER A 200 19.81 6.84 28.62
C SER A 200 19.90 8.32 28.97
N LYS A 201 20.97 8.97 28.52
CA LYS A 201 21.20 10.39 28.78
C LYS A 201 20.21 11.30 28.07
N GLU A 202 19.90 11.00 26.81
CA GLU A 202 19.01 11.84 25.99
C GLU A 202 17.56 11.79 26.44
N LEU A 203 17.10 10.61 26.90
CA LEU A 203 15.72 10.39 27.30
C LEU A 203 15.49 10.46 28.81
N ASP A 204 16.55 10.66 29.60
CA ASP A 204 16.52 10.63 31.08
C ASP A 204 15.89 9.32 31.62
N ILE A 205 16.29 8.18 31.02
CA ILE A 205 15.85 6.83 31.40
C ILE A 205 17.05 6.10 32.04
N PRO A 206 16.86 5.37 33.15
CA PRO A 206 17.94 4.60 33.75
C PRO A 206 18.60 3.64 32.77
N GLN A 207 19.93 3.56 32.77
CA GLN A 207 20.70 2.79 31.81
C GLN A 207 20.34 1.30 31.83
N GLU A 208 20.02 0.74 32.98
CA GLU A 208 19.56 -0.64 33.12
C GLU A 208 18.26 -0.88 32.37
N THR A 209 17.31 0.06 32.48
CA THR A 209 16.02 0.03 31.75
C THR A 209 16.25 0.12 30.23
N VAL A 210 17.08 1.07 29.78
CA VAL A 210 17.45 1.19 28.38
C VAL A 210 18.10 -0.07 27.86
N SER A 211 18.98 -0.71 28.67
CA SER A 211 19.64 -1.96 28.26
C SER A 211 18.61 -3.05 27.94
N VAL A 212 17.64 -3.25 28.84
CA VAL A 212 16.59 -4.26 28.63
C VAL A 212 15.75 -3.96 27.38
N ILE A 213 15.38 -2.69 27.19
CA ILE A 213 14.57 -2.25 26.05
C ILE A 213 15.32 -2.46 24.72
N VAL A 214 16.58 -2.02 24.64
CA VAL A 214 17.41 -2.14 23.43
C VAL A 214 17.64 -3.62 23.09
N ASP A 215 17.90 -4.48 24.07
CA ASP A 215 18.07 -5.92 23.84
C ASP A 215 16.79 -6.58 23.36
N ARG A 216 15.61 -6.14 23.81
CA ARG A 216 14.30 -6.59 23.28
C ARG A 216 14.07 -6.08 21.86
N CYS A 217 14.39 -4.81 21.58
CA CYS A 217 14.29 -4.24 20.23
C CYS A 217 15.20 -4.98 19.24
N GLU A 218 16.40 -5.37 19.65
CA GLU A 218 17.34 -6.14 18.81
C GLU A 218 16.76 -7.52 18.48
N LYS A 219 16.29 -8.26 19.49
CA LYS A 219 15.66 -9.58 19.29
C LYS A 219 14.45 -9.56 18.37
N LEU A 220 13.69 -8.47 18.38
CA LEU A 220 12.51 -8.27 17.52
C LEU A 220 12.86 -7.71 16.14
N GLY A 221 14.15 -7.36 15.89
CA GLY A 221 14.58 -6.77 14.62
C GLY A 221 14.17 -5.31 14.43
N ILE A 222 13.84 -4.60 15.52
CA ILE A 222 13.56 -3.16 15.53
C ILE A 222 14.88 -2.38 15.53
N MET A 223 15.90 -2.91 16.18
CA MET A 223 17.26 -2.40 16.18
C MET A 223 18.25 -3.48 15.71
N TRP A 224 19.37 -3.05 15.18
CA TRP A 224 20.51 -3.92 14.90
C TRP A 224 21.68 -3.56 15.80
N GLN A 225 22.54 -4.51 16.10
CA GLN A 225 23.74 -4.32 16.89
C GLN A 225 25.00 -4.63 16.06
N LEU A 226 26.00 -3.80 16.17
CA LEU A 226 27.37 -4.06 15.72
C LEU A 226 28.35 -3.77 16.85
N THR A 227 29.57 -4.24 16.67
CA THR A 227 30.66 -3.97 17.59
C THR A 227 31.62 -2.97 16.95
N ALA A 228 31.78 -1.82 17.58
CA ALA A 228 32.78 -0.83 17.20
C ALA A 228 34.08 -1.07 17.98
N ASN A 229 35.20 -0.85 17.31
CA ASN A 229 36.54 -0.94 17.91
C ASN A 229 37.24 0.40 17.69
N THR A 230 37.60 1.09 18.76
CA THR A 230 38.25 2.40 18.72
C THR A 230 39.32 2.47 19.79
N GLY A 231 40.56 2.69 19.39
CA GLY A 231 41.66 2.90 20.33
C GLY A 231 41.99 1.69 21.22
N GLY A 232 41.63 0.44 20.80
CA GLY A 232 41.83 -0.79 21.57
C GLY A 232 40.66 -1.15 22.48
N GLU A 233 39.65 -0.32 22.57
CA GLU A 233 38.40 -0.61 23.28
C GLU A 233 37.30 -1.06 22.30
N THR A 234 36.52 -2.04 22.74
CA THR A 234 35.42 -2.62 21.96
C THR A 234 34.11 -2.37 22.68
N PHE A 235 33.15 -1.74 22.00
CA PHE A 235 31.85 -1.45 22.56
C PHE A 235 30.72 -1.70 21.56
N PRO A 236 29.52 -2.08 22.03
CA PRO A 236 28.37 -2.28 21.18
C PRO A 236 27.78 -0.94 20.72
N ILE A 237 27.43 -0.89 19.46
CA ILE A 237 26.69 0.19 18.83
C ILE A 237 25.41 -0.33 18.22
N TYR A 238 24.38 0.49 18.20
CA TYR A 238 23.07 0.12 17.75
C TYR A 238 22.60 1.09 16.65
N GLY A 239 21.77 0.59 15.76
CA GLY A 239 21.05 1.40 14.79
C GLY A 239 19.61 0.99 14.69
N TYR A 240 18.75 1.92 14.32
CA TYR A 240 17.34 1.69 14.16
C TYR A 240 17.01 1.16 12.76
N VAL A 241 16.13 0.17 12.70
CA VAL A 241 15.57 -0.34 11.44
C VAL A 241 14.31 0.45 11.14
N HIS A 242 14.39 1.44 10.23
CA HIS A 242 13.20 2.16 9.77
C HIS A 242 12.21 1.18 9.14
N ASN A 243 11.25 0.75 9.94
CA ASN A 243 10.38 -0.38 9.65
C ASN A 243 8.94 0.11 9.38
N VAL A 244 8.53 0.13 8.11
CA VAL A 244 7.19 0.55 7.70
C VAL A 244 6.07 -0.23 8.43
N PRO A 245 6.13 -1.56 8.61
CA PRO A 245 5.15 -2.29 9.42
C PRO A 245 5.02 -1.80 10.85
N LEU A 246 6.09 -1.43 11.54
CA LEU A 246 6.01 -0.91 12.91
C LEU A 246 5.29 0.44 12.96
N VAL A 247 5.63 1.36 12.08
CA VAL A 247 4.93 2.65 11.93
C VAL A 247 3.45 2.40 11.61
N GLY A 248 3.17 1.46 10.72
CA GLY A 248 1.81 1.05 10.36
C GLY A 248 1.01 0.52 11.57
N ILE A 249 1.59 -0.35 12.38
CA ILE A 249 0.94 -0.86 13.61
C ILE A 249 0.60 0.27 14.56
N LEU A 250 1.55 1.17 14.84
CA LEU A 250 1.34 2.28 15.76
C LEU A 250 0.26 3.26 15.27
N THR A 251 0.25 3.54 13.96
CA THR A 251 -0.75 4.42 13.34
C THR A 251 -2.15 3.80 13.38
N LEU A 252 -2.26 2.51 13.03
CA LEU A 252 -3.54 1.78 13.10
C LEU A 252 -4.02 1.59 14.53
N ALA A 253 -3.12 1.34 15.49
CA ALA A 253 -3.47 1.23 16.90
C ALA A 253 -4.08 2.55 17.42
N LYS A 254 -3.56 3.70 17.00
CA LYS A 254 -4.12 5.02 17.35
C LYS A 254 -5.56 5.18 16.83
N SER A 255 -5.87 4.76 15.61
CA SER A 255 -7.24 4.81 15.09
C SER A 255 -8.18 3.84 15.82
N LEU A 256 -7.68 2.67 16.23
CA LEU A 256 -8.44 1.70 17.02
C LEU A 256 -8.80 2.24 18.41
N VAL A 257 -7.84 2.87 19.10
CA VAL A 257 -8.10 3.50 20.42
C VAL A 257 -9.13 4.62 20.29
N ASN A 258 -9.03 5.44 19.27
CA ASN A 258 -10.01 6.47 18.99
C ASN A 258 -11.40 5.89 18.74
N TYR A 259 -11.49 4.77 18.02
CA TYR A 259 -12.74 4.09 17.72
C TYR A 259 -13.40 3.46 18.96
N ILE A 260 -12.64 2.76 19.80
CA ILE A 260 -13.15 2.10 21.01
C ILE A 260 -13.71 3.11 22.03
N SER A 261 -13.14 4.31 22.09
CA SER A 261 -13.59 5.36 23.00
C SER A 261 -15.03 5.83 22.74
N PHE A 262 -15.55 5.58 21.52
CA PHE A 262 -16.88 6.02 21.09
C PHE A 262 -17.58 4.93 20.26
N PRO A 263 -18.00 3.81 20.90
CA PRO A 263 -18.66 2.73 20.18
C PRO A 263 -20.08 3.13 19.81
N GLU A 264 -20.35 3.28 18.54
CA GLU A 264 -21.70 3.41 17.99
C GLU A 264 -21.98 2.33 16.94
N PRO A 265 -23.25 1.85 16.79
CA PRO A 265 -23.57 0.68 15.97
C PRO A 265 -23.50 0.92 14.45
N ASP A 266 -23.60 2.15 13.98
CA ASP A 266 -23.67 2.45 12.55
C ASP A 266 -22.39 3.08 12.02
N ILE A 267 -21.47 2.22 11.56
CA ILE A 267 -20.27 2.66 10.89
C ILE A 267 -20.55 2.74 9.39
N ASP A 268 -21.29 3.71 8.99
CA ASP A 268 -21.43 4.05 7.58
C ASP A 268 -20.68 5.34 7.28
N SER A 269 -19.36 5.29 7.25
CA SER A 269 -18.64 6.53 7.18
C SER A 269 -17.54 6.58 6.17
N TRP A 270 -17.93 6.64 4.92
CA TRP A 270 -17.05 7.07 3.86
C TRP A 270 -16.56 8.51 4.00
N THR A 271 -17.42 9.39 4.47
CA THR A 271 -17.19 10.83 4.51
C THR A 271 -17.46 11.43 5.89
N ARG A 272 -17.76 10.60 6.89
CA ARG A 272 -18.04 11.08 8.25
C ARG A 272 -16.85 10.86 9.14
N ALA A 273 -16.60 11.82 10.00
CA ALA A 273 -15.74 11.66 11.14
C ALA A 273 -16.29 10.59 12.08
N PRO A 274 -15.43 9.98 12.92
CA PRO A 274 -15.84 9.06 13.96
C PRO A 274 -17.02 9.61 14.77
N PHE A 275 -17.93 8.74 15.18
CA PHE A 275 -19.16 9.09 15.90
C PHE A 275 -19.02 9.96 17.12
N ARG A 276 -17.86 9.89 17.80
CA ARG A 276 -17.57 10.75 18.94
C ARG A 276 -17.76 12.25 18.66
N HIS A 277 -17.75 12.65 17.40
CA HIS A 277 -17.95 14.04 17.01
C HIS A 277 -19.42 14.38 16.70
N LYS A 278 -20.30 13.38 16.58
CA LYS A 278 -21.74 13.65 16.38
C LYS A 278 -22.40 14.29 17.60
N ALA A 279 -22.02 13.88 18.81
CA ALA A 279 -22.55 14.43 20.06
C ALA A 279 -22.23 15.92 20.25
N GLN A 280 -21.09 16.38 19.73
CA GLN A 280 -20.69 17.79 19.80
C GLN A 280 -21.42 18.68 18.79
N ASP A 281 -21.85 18.12 17.66
CA ASP A 281 -22.58 18.89 16.63
C ASP A 281 -24.05 19.15 17.02
N THR A 282 -24.62 18.35 17.93
CA THR A 282 -25.99 18.55 18.42
C THR A 282 -26.09 19.61 19.52
N GLU A 283 -25.05 19.80 20.31
CA GLU A 283 -25.03 20.84 21.35
C GLU A 283 -24.82 22.26 20.77
N ASN A 284 -24.17 22.38 19.60
CA ASN A 284 -23.94 23.67 18.93
C ASN A 284 -25.06 24.08 17.94
N SER A 285 -26.08 23.25 17.77
CA SER A 285 -27.23 23.56 16.90
C SER A 285 -28.48 23.98 17.69
N GLU A 286 -28.42 24.02 19.04
CA GLU A 286 -29.48 24.48 19.93
C GLU A 286 -29.14 25.81 20.65
N GLU A 287 -28.02 26.50 20.27
CA GLU A 287 -27.74 27.89 20.60
C GLU A 287 -27.90 28.79 19.33
#